data_21c2731e66758f409d9f33353194ec74
#
_entry.id   21c2731e66758f409d9f33353194ec74
#
_cell.length_a   1.000
_cell.length_b   1.000
_cell.length_c   1.000
_cell.angle_alpha   90.00
_cell.angle_beta   90.00
_cell.angle_gamma   90.00
#
_symmetry.space_group_name_H-M   'P 1'
#
loop_
_entity.id
_entity.type
_entity.pdbx_description
1 polymer ?
#
loop_
_entity_poly.entity_id
_entity_poly.type
_entity_poly.pdbx_seq_one_letter_code
_entity_poly.pdbx_strand_id
1 'polypeptide(L)'
;MKTILKTVLALGITASPAAAQELTVLTAGDQNMVDYVNEYLGPLFEKENPGAKVRVVGTGPGDAGSQKILERFEAQSKAGVEKWDADVAVVHEKFAGPMVEKKFLENYRGKIDSGKLVTRDNAKMALGSNVDGYVMPMFNSQTALAYNPALVANPPKSYDELVTWAKENPKQFGYNGIKGGASGVSFVMGWIYAYGGGDAEKLMKGPFEDGEAKNWDKAFTSLKDFTTNATLTPGNAGTLDMLSRGEIAIGPVWVDMFYSWKANGQLPPEMKLVLPEPGMPGQPMHYVIPEKSANKELAEKFVALATSPKVQAEGIVERFNWYPGIDADHVKAELDADTWNKLFTDISPEDLAKYGKPFPIAPYNKAILEAYERHVAN
;
A
#
# COMPACT_ATOMS: atom_id res chain seq x y z
N MET A 1 74.47 39.23 -20.24
CA MET A 1 73.56 38.49 -19.30
C MET A 1 72.16 38.61 -19.81
N LYS A 2 71.58 37.54 -20.39
CA LYS A 2 70.21 37.48 -20.91
C LYS A 2 69.34 36.76 -19.86
N THR A 3 68.44 37.47 -19.23
CA THR A 3 67.49 36.95 -18.24
C THR A 3 66.34 36.33 -19.01
N ILE A 4 66.10 35.01 -18.85
CA ILE A 4 64.97 34.27 -19.43
C ILE A 4 63.87 34.30 -18.43
N LEU A 5 62.79 34.97 -18.77
CA LEU A 5 61.53 35.00 -17.98
C LEU A 5 60.74 33.73 -18.32
N LYS A 6 60.55 32.82 -17.33
CA LYS A 6 59.68 31.62 -17.48
C LYS A 6 58.27 32.00 -17.10
N THR A 7 57.42 32.12 -18.10
CA THR A 7 55.98 32.26 -17.89
C THR A 7 55.38 30.89 -17.55
N VAL A 8 54.88 30.74 -16.31
CA VAL A 8 54.11 29.57 -15.88
C VAL A 8 52.68 29.79 -16.28
N LEU A 9 52.20 29.03 -17.28
CA LEU A 9 50.78 28.99 -17.67
C LEU A 9 50.04 28.11 -16.68
N ALA A 10 49.26 28.70 -15.75
CA ALA A 10 48.35 27.97 -14.88
C ALA A 10 47.12 27.58 -15.71
N LEU A 11 46.97 26.30 -16.06
CA LEU A 11 45.71 25.75 -16.56
C LEU A 11 44.71 25.75 -15.41
N GLY A 12 43.81 26.70 -15.40
CA GLY A 12 42.59 26.66 -14.54
C GLY A 12 41.65 25.59 -15.08
N ILE A 13 41.56 24.47 -14.38
CA ILE A 13 40.52 23.49 -14.62
C ILE A 13 39.19 24.11 -14.12
N THR A 14 38.44 24.72 -15.03
CA THR A 14 37.04 25.10 -14.74
C THR A 14 36.21 23.81 -14.68
N ALA A 15 35.97 23.31 -13.48
CA ALA A 15 34.95 22.28 -13.27
C ALA A 15 33.60 22.90 -13.68
N SER A 16 33.10 22.51 -14.84
CA SER A 16 31.71 22.80 -15.19
C SER A 16 30.82 22.19 -14.10
N PRO A 17 29.85 22.91 -13.57
CA PRO A 17 28.89 22.30 -12.66
C PRO A 17 28.22 21.13 -13.40
N ALA A 18 28.38 19.91 -12.90
CA ALA A 18 27.67 18.77 -13.42
C ALA A 18 26.16 19.12 -13.32
N ALA A 19 25.45 19.03 -14.44
CA ALA A 19 24.01 19.24 -14.44
C ALA A 19 23.39 18.30 -13.40
N ALA A 20 22.51 18.85 -12.54
CA ALA A 20 21.84 18.06 -11.53
C ALA A 20 21.12 16.89 -12.20
N GLN A 21 21.37 15.67 -11.71
CA GLN A 21 20.72 14.47 -12.22
C GLN A 21 19.31 14.38 -11.59
N GLU A 22 18.26 14.56 -12.39
CA GLU A 22 16.88 14.49 -11.91
C GLU A 22 16.44 13.04 -11.81
N LEU A 23 15.95 12.64 -10.63
CA LEU A 23 15.30 11.37 -10.35
C LEU A 23 13.79 11.58 -10.29
N THR A 24 13.05 11.02 -11.23
CA THR A 24 11.59 11.10 -11.26
C THR A 24 10.95 9.93 -10.52
N VAL A 25 10.16 10.24 -9.48
CA VAL A 25 9.39 9.28 -8.68
C VAL A 25 7.90 9.44 -8.95
N LEU A 26 7.25 8.40 -9.47
CA LEU A 26 5.79 8.36 -9.61
C LEU A 26 5.17 7.75 -8.35
N THR A 27 4.09 8.32 -7.84
CA THR A 27 3.40 7.75 -6.67
C THR A 27 1.93 7.52 -6.96
N ALA A 28 1.49 6.27 -6.91
CA ALA A 28 0.08 5.96 -6.71
C ALA A 28 -0.25 6.14 -5.21
N GLY A 29 -1.49 6.51 -4.92
CA GLY A 29 -1.96 6.78 -3.57
C GLY A 29 -2.48 8.20 -3.40
N ASP A 30 -2.88 8.53 -2.19
CA ASP A 30 -3.37 9.85 -1.83
C ASP A 30 -2.22 10.87 -1.70
N GLN A 31 -2.55 12.12 -1.40
CA GLN A 31 -1.58 13.24 -1.31
C GLN A 31 -0.44 12.95 -0.33
N ASN A 32 -0.69 12.22 0.75
CA ASN A 32 0.31 11.82 1.74
C ASN A 32 1.51 11.05 1.13
N MET A 33 1.30 10.30 0.03
CA MET A 33 2.39 9.62 -0.69
C MET A 33 3.31 10.62 -1.40
N VAL A 34 2.72 11.67 -1.98
CA VAL A 34 3.46 12.76 -2.62
C VAL A 34 4.23 13.55 -1.56
N ASP A 35 3.56 13.87 -0.44
CA ASP A 35 4.13 14.64 0.66
C ASP A 35 5.29 13.88 1.32
N TYR A 36 5.18 12.55 1.49
CA TYR A 36 6.27 11.72 2.00
C TYR A 36 7.55 11.87 1.18
N VAL A 37 7.41 11.84 -0.15
CA VAL A 37 8.59 11.98 -1.03
C VAL A 37 9.07 13.43 -1.08
N ASN A 38 8.17 14.41 -1.19
CA ASN A 38 8.55 15.82 -1.31
C ASN A 38 9.17 16.39 -0.03
N GLU A 39 8.60 16.07 1.13
CA GLU A 39 8.94 16.73 2.37
C GLU A 39 9.97 15.97 3.22
N TYR A 40 10.10 14.67 3.02
CA TYR A 40 10.99 13.84 3.81
C TYR A 40 12.03 13.09 2.97
N LEU A 41 11.60 12.13 2.14
CA LEU A 41 12.53 11.21 1.48
C LEU A 41 13.39 11.89 0.41
N GLY A 42 12.81 12.78 -0.40
CA GLY A 42 13.54 13.51 -1.45
C GLY A 42 14.62 14.40 -0.88
N PRO A 43 14.33 15.32 0.07
CA PRO A 43 15.37 16.13 0.72
C PRO A 43 16.47 15.31 1.39
N LEU A 44 16.10 14.19 2.03
CA LEU A 44 17.09 13.28 2.64
C LEU A 44 18.00 12.65 1.58
N PHE A 45 17.42 12.17 0.49
CA PHE A 45 18.15 11.57 -0.62
C PHE A 45 19.10 12.58 -1.30
N GLU A 46 18.64 13.80 -1.57
CA GLU A 46 19.44 14.88 -2.17
C GLU A 46 20.62 15.27 -1.29
N LYS A 47 20.44 15.26 0.03
CA LYS A 47 21.53 15.51 0.98
C LYS A 47 22.61 14.44 0.94
N GLU A 48 22.23 13.18 0.80
CA GLU A 48 23.16 12.04 0.72
C GLU A 48 23.77 11.86 -0.67
N ASN A 49 23.14 12.41 -1.72
CA ASN A 49 23.57 12.31 -3.11
C ASN A 49 23.73 13.72 -3.72
N PRO A 50 24.82 14.44 -3.40
CA PRO A 50 25.05 15.78 -3.93
C PRO A 50 25.03 15.81 -5.46
N GLY A 51 24.20 16.68 -6.04
CA GLY A 51 23.99 16.76 -7.49
C GLY A 51 22.77 15.99 -7.99
N ALA A 52 22.10 15.20 -7.15
CA ALA A 52 20.78 14.65 -7.45
C ALA A 52 19.67 15.63 -7.10
N LYS A 53 18.56 15.57 -7.85
CA LYS A 53 17.30 16.24 -7.55
C LYS A 53 16.15 15.25 -7.69
N VAL A 54 15.26 15.21 -6.69
CA VAL A 54 14.09 14.34 -6.71
C VAL A 54 12.86 15.11 -7.17
N ARG A 55 12.22 14.63 -8.20
CA ARG A 55 10.94 15.13 -8.70
C ARG A 55 9.85 14.07 -8.48
N VAL A 56 8.86 14.37 -7.65
CA VAL A 56 7.72 13.47 -7.45
C VAL A 56 6.54 13.89 -8.31
N VAL A 57 5.80 12.88 -8.80
CA VAL A 57 4.57 13.05 -9.57
C VAL A 57 3.51 12.11 -9.03
N GLY A 58 2.47 12.66 -8.40
CA GLY A 58 1.31 11.91 -7.95
C GLY A 58 0.44 11.49 -9.13
N THR A 59 0.03 10.23 -9.17
CA THR A 59 -0.84 9.69 -10.23
C THR A 59 -2.30 9.53 -9.77
N GLY A 60 -2.56 9.76 -8.49
CA GLY A 60 -3.88 9.74 -7.88
C GLY A 60 -4.13 8.52 -7.01
N PRO A 61 -5.26 8.52 -6.27
CA PRO A 61 -5.53 7.52 -5.24
C PRO A 61 -5.91 6.15 -5.81
N GLY A 62 -5.75 5.16 -4.96
CA GLY A 62 -6.22 3.80 -5.17
C GLY A 62 -5.59 3.10 -6.37
N ASP A 63 -6.28 2.09 -6.86
CA ASP A 63 -5.88 1.31 -8.03
C ASP A 63 -5.79 2.16 -9.30
N ALA A 64 -6.60 3.23 -9.42
CA ALA A 64 -6.58 4.12 -10.57
C ALA A 64 -5.23 4.83 -10.74
N GLY A 65 -4.56 5.19 -9.64
CA GLY A 65 -3.22 5.76 -9.70
C GLY A 65 -2.18 4.80 -10.24
N SER A 66 -2.18 3.54 -9.76
CA SER A 66 -1.29 2.49 -10.25
C SER A 66 -1.60 2.09 -11.69
N GLN A 67 -2.87 2.09 -12.08
CA GLN A 67 -3.30 1.84 -13.46
C GLN A 67 -2.71 2.88 -14.43
N LYS A 68 -2.73 4.17 -14.07
CA LYS A 68 -2.10 5.23 -14.87
C LYS A 68 -0.59 5.02 -15.05
N ILE A 69 0.10 4.52 -14.01
CA ILE A 69 1.53 4.20 -14.11
C ILE A 69 1.74 3.05 -15.10
N LEU A 70 0.97 1.98 -14.99
CA LEU A 70 1.02 0.84 -15.93
C LEU A 70 0.77 1.30 -17.37
N GLU A 71 -0.30 2.07 -17.62
CA GLU A 71 -0.64 2.60 -18.94
C GLU A 71 0.46 3.52 -19.50
N ARG A 72 1.10 4.31 -18.64
CA ARG A 72 2.23 5.16 -19.02
C ARG A 72 3.42 4.32 -19.50
N PHE A 73 3.75 3.23 -18.79
CA PHE A 73 4.81 2.31 -19.20
C PHE A 73 4.44 1.57 -20.49
N GLU A 74 3.19 1.13 -20.64
CA GLU A 74 2.69 0.53 -21.87
C GLU A 74 2.82 1.47 -23.08
N ALA A 75 2.42 2.73 -22.92
CA ALA A 75 2.50 3.73 -23.96
C ALA A 75 3.93 3.99 -24.40
N GLN A 76 4.86 4.15 -23.45
CA GLN A 76 6.28 4.37 -23.75
C GLN A 76 6.94 3.13 -24.39
N SER A 77 6.58 1.93 -23.91
CA SER A 77 7.06 0.68 -24.50
C SER A 77 6.56 0.52 -25.94
N LYS A 78 5.27 0.77 -26.19
CA LYS A 78 4.66 0.70 -27.52
C LYS A 78 5.24 1.74 -28.50
N ALA A 79 5.61 2.91 -27.99
CA ALA A 79 6.24 3.97 -28.79
C ALA A 79 7.76 3.73 -29.02
N GLY A 80 8.33 2.65 -28.49
CA GLY A 80 9.75 2.34 -28.63
C GLY A 80 10.68 3.32 -27.90
N VAL A 81 10.20 3.98 -26.83
CA VAL A 81 11.01 4.93 -26.06
C VAL A 81 12.12 4.19 -25.33
N GLU A 82 13.38 4.60 -25.56
CA GLU A 82 14.58 3.95 -24.99
C GLU A 82 14.83 4.32 -23.54
N LYS A 83 14.49 5.54 -23.14
CA LYS A 83 14.60 6.03 -21.76
C LYS A 83 13.23 6.54 -21.31
N TRP A 84 12.66 5.86 -20.33
CA TRP A 84 11.35 6.25 -19.79
C TRP A 84 11.49 7.45 -18.88
N ASP A 85 10.39 8.18 -18.73
CA ASP A 85 10.30 9.43 -17.99
C ASP A 85 10.01 9.24 -16.48
N ALA A 86 10.25 8.04 -15.98
CA ALA A 86 10.19 7.68 -14.58
C ALA A 86 11.36 6.79 -14.21
N ASP A 87 11.91 6.99 -13.03
CA ASP A 87 13.03 6.23 -12.50
C ASP A 87 12.61 5.29 -11.38
N VAL A 88 11.67 5.71 -10.56
CA VAL A 88 11.04 4.91 -9.51
C VAL A 88 9.54 5.10 -9.59
N ALA A 89 8.78 4.05 -9.27
CA ALA A 89 7.35 4.18 -9.05
C ALA A 89 6.91 3.47 -7.76
N VAL A 90 5.91 4.02 -7.11
CA VAL A 90 5.19 3.39 -5.99
C VAL A 90 3.85 2.90 -6.52
N VAL A 91 3.60 1.61 -6.42
CA VAL A 91 2.39 0.96 -6.96
C VAL A 91 1.75 0.03 -5.93
N HIS A 92 0.44 -0.17 -6.03
CA HIS A 92 -0.26 -1.19 -5.28
C HIS A 92 0.17 -2.59 -5.73
N GLU A 93 0.14 -3.54 -4.81
CA GLU A 93 0.50 -4.95 -5.02
C GLU A 93 -0.10 -5.54 -6.31
N LYS A 94 -1.37 -5.26 -6.58
CA LYS A 94 -2.13 -5.74 -7.74
C LYS A 94 -1.45 -5.44 -9.09
N PHE A 95 -0.64 -4.39 -9.18
CA PHE A 95 -0.02 -3.95 -10.44
C PHE A 95 1.40 -4.44 -10.64
N ALA A 96 2.06 -4.93 -9.59
CA ALA A 96 3.43 -5.42 -9.67
C ALA A 96 3.55 -6.66 -10.60
N GLY A 97 2.68 -7.66 -10.41
CA GLY A 97 2.66 -8.87 -11.25
C GLY A 97 2.51 -8.56 -12.75
N PRO A 98 1.47 -7.85 -13.19
CA PRO A 98 1.30 -7.44 -14.59
C PRO A 98 2.48 -6.66 -15.17
N MET A 99 3.15 -5.81 -14.37
CA MET A 99 4.35 -5.09 -14.82
C MET A 99 5.55 -6.01 -15.02
N VAL A 100 5.73 -7.03 -14.16
CA VAL A 100 6.78 -8.05 -14.31
C VAL A 100 6.52 -8.90 -15.56
N GLU A 101 5.29 -9.39 -15.76
CA GLU A 101 4.89 -10.20 -16.90
C GLU A 101 5.13 -9.48 -18.25
N LYS A 102 4.90 -8.15 -18.29
CA LYS A 102 5.16 -7.29 -19.44
C LYS A 102 6.63 -6.91 -19.59
N LYS A 103 7.51 -7.33 -18.68
CA LYS A 103 8.95 -6.99 -18.64
C LYS A 103 9.18 -5.47 -18.56
N PHE A 104 8.38 -4.78 -17.77
CA PHE A 104 8.50 -3.34 -17.56
C PHE A 104 9.37 -2.98 -16.38
N LEU A 105 9.77 -3.95 -15.56
CA LEU A 105 10.51 -3.72 -14.32
C LEU A 105 11.91 -4.28 -14.38
N GLU A 106 12.84 -3.53 -13.78
CA GLU A 106 14.21 -3.95 -13.49
C GLU A 106 14.20 -4.96 -12.33
N ASN A 107 15.00 -6.02 -12.45
CA ASN A 107 15.28 -6.92 -11.33
C ASN A 107 16.43 -6.31 -10.48
N TYR A 108 16.09 -5.58 -9.43
CA TYR A 108 17.01 -4.76 -8.67
C TYR A 108 17.19 -5.14 -7.20
N ARG A 109 16.22 -5.88 -6.59
CA ARG A 109 16.24 -6.12 -5.14
C ARG A 109 17.54 -6.77 -4.65
N GLY A 110 18.09 -7.69 -5.43
CA GLY A 110 19.36 -8.35 -5.10
C GLY A 110 20.60 -7.44 -5.20
N LYS A 111 20.47 -6.25 -5.80
CA LYS A 111 21.55 -5.29 -5.98
C LYS A 111 21.66 -4.28 -4.83
N ILE A 112 20.63 -4.16 -4.00
CA ILE A 112 20.57 -3.21 -2.88
C ILE A 112 20.66 -3.94 -1.55
N ASP A 113 21.35 -3.34 -0.56
CA ASP A 113 21.59 -3.96 0.74
C ASP A 113 20.31 -4.22 1.52
N SER A 114 19.33 -3.34 1.44
CA SER A 114 18.03 -3.50 2.08
C SER A 114 17.19 -4.65 1.49
N GLY A 115 17.52 -5.11 0.29
CA GLY A 115 16.80 -6.21 -0.36
C GLY A 115 16.80 -7.54 0.42
N LYS A 116 17.83 -7.80 1.21
CA LYS A 116 17.93 -8.97 2.10
C LYS A 116 17.13 -8.84 3.40
N LEU A 117 16.65 -7.62 3.71
CA LEU A 117 15.88 -7.34 4.92
C LEU A 117 14.37 -7.61 4.75
N VAL A 118 13.99 -8.24 3.63
CA VAL A 118 12.60 -8.58 3.32
C VAL A 118 12.54 -10.07 3.01
N THR A 119 12.04 -10.84 3.96
CA THR A 119 11.94 -12.31 3.83
C THR A 119 10.51 -12.80 3.59
N ARG A 120 9.52 -11.94 3.80
CA ARG A 120 8.09 -12.24 3.70
C ARG A 120 7.66 -12.63 2.29
N ASP A 121 6.67 -13.51 2.19
CA ASP A 121 6.16 -14.03 0.92
C ASP A 121 5.55 -12.94 0.04
N ASN A 122 4.94 -11.87 0.61
CA ASN A 122 4.37 -10.77 -0.16
C ASN A 122 5.40 -9.90 -0.90
N ALA A 123 6.70 -10.05 -0.62
CA ALA A 123 7.78 -9.45 -1.41
C ALA A 123 8.27 -10.38 -2.55
N LYS A 124 7.77 -11.61 -2.60
CA LYS A 124 8.10 -12.60 -3.63
C LYS A 124 6.92 -12.91 -4.52
N MET A 125 5.71 -12.87 -3.96
CA MET A 125 4.47 -13.17 -4.65
C MET A 125 3.48 -12.01 -4.45
N ALA A 126 2.96 -11.48 -5.54
CA ALA A 126 1.93 -10.44 -5.54
C ALA A 126 0.67 -10.99 -6.23
N LEU A 127 -0.38 -11.27 -5.45
CA LEU A 127 -1.66 -11.83 -5.91
C LEU A 127 -1.49 -13.06 -6.84
N GLY A 128 -0.54 -13.94 -6.51
CA GLY A 128 -0.24 -15.15 -7.28
C GLY A 128 0.81 -14.99 -8.38
N SER A 129 1.25 -13.78 -8.72
CA SER A 129 2.34 -13.53 -9.67
C SER A 129 3.69 -13.50 -8.95
N ASN A 130 4.72 -14.13 -9.55
CA ASN A 130 6.08 -14.05 -9.04
C ASN A 130 6.67 -12.66 -9.32
N VAL A 131 6.99 -11.93 -8.26
CA VAL A 131 7.62 -10.59 -8.30
C VAL A 131 8.98 -10.56 -7.61
N ASP A 132 9.54 -11.74 -7.31
CA ASP A 132 10.80 -11.88 -6.59
C ASP A 132 11.96 -11.19 -7.31
N GLY A 133 12.63 -10.29 -6.62
CA GLY A 133 13.71 -9.46 -7.17
C GLY A 133 13.26 -8.14 -7.81
N TYR A 134 11.99 -7.97 -8.15
CA TYR A 134 11.49 -6.79 -8.89
C TYR A 134 10.86 -5.71 -8.01
N VAL A 135 10.53 -6.03 -6.77
CA VAL A 135 9.82 -5.12 -5.87
C VAL A 135 10.50 -5.01 -4.51
N MET A 136 10.37 -3.85 -3.87
CA MET A 136 10.62 -3.63 -2.44
C MET A 136 9.37 -3.06 -1.82
N PRO A 137 8.84 -3.65 -0.74
CA PRO A 137 7.72 -3.06 -0.02
C PRO A 137 8.10 -1.69 0.56
N MET A 138 7.29 -0.67 0.26
CA MET A 138 7.43 0.65 0.86
C MET A 138 6.93 0.62 2.30
N PHE A 139 5.74 0.11 2.49
CA PHE A 139 5.08 -0.15 3.77
C PHE A 139 4.04 -1.25 3.57
N ASN A 140 3.54 -1.79 4.68
CA ASN A 140 2.40 -2.69 4.66
C ASN A 140 1.20 -1.97 5.24
N SER A 141 0.07 -2.08 4.57
CA SER A 141 -1.21 -1.63 5.08
C SER A 141 -2.12 -2.81 5.38
N GLN A 142 -3.02 -2.62 6.33
CA GLN A 142 -4.03 -3.57 6.74
C GLN A 142 -5.38 -2.88 6.73
N THR A 143 -6.44 -3.58 6.36
CA THR A 143 -7.79 -3.10 6.59
C THR A 143 -8.35 -3.69 7.88
N ALA A 144 -9.13 -2.89 8.59
CA ALA A 144 -9.79 -3.27 9.83
C ALA A 144 -11.15 -2.56 9.92
N LEU A 145 -11.97 -2.93 10.89
CA LEU A 145 -13.17 -2.19 11.23
C LEU A 145 -12.81 -1.09 12.22
N ALA A 146 -13.03 0.17 11.83
CA ALA A 146 -12.98 1.30 12.76
C ALA A 146 -14.33 1.46 13.44
N TYR A 147 -14.31 1.84 14.72
CA TYR A 147 -15.52 2.05 15.49
C TYR A 147 -15.36 3.17 16.52
N ASN A 148 -16.50 3.77 16.89
CA ASN A 148 -16.58 4.73 17.98
C ASN A 148 -16.97 4.01 19.29
N PRO A 149 -16.09 3.93 20.31
CA PRO A 149 -16.39 3.25 21.56
C PRO A 149 -17.57 3.83 22.32
N ALA A 150 -17.92 5.11 22.11
CA ALA A 150 -19.09 5.74 22.73
C ALA A 150 -20.40 5.22 22.13
N LEU A 151 -20.38 4.75 20.87
CA LEU A 151 -21.54 4.19 20.16
C LEU A 151 -21.54 2.65 20.18
N VAL A 152 -20.37 2.04 20.30
CA VAL A 152 -20.16 0.58 20.22
C VAL A 152 -19.29 0.13 21.39
N ALA A 153 -19.94 -0.13 22.53
CA ALA A 153 -19.23 -0.55 23.75
C ALA A 153 -18.54 -1.92 23.59
N ASN A 154 -19.15 -2.83 22.81
CA ASN A 154 -18.66 -4.17 22.53
C ASN A 154 -18.56 -4.33 21.00
N PRO A 155 -17.39 -4.02 20.38
CA PRO A 155 -17.24 -4.15 18.94
C PRO A 155 -17.26 -5.62 18.49
N PRO A 156 -17.91 -5.93 17.36
CA PRO A 156 -17.96 -7.28 16.83
C PRO A 156 -16.56 -7.78 16.46
N LYS A 157 -16.21 -8.98 16.95
CA LYS A 157 -14.93 -9.63 16.74
C LYS A 157 -14.94 -10.70 15.65
N SER A 158 -16.09 -10.94 15.05
CA SER A 158 -16.28 -11.85 13.92
C SER A 158 -17.32 -11.30 12.96
N TYR A 159 -17.38 -11.85 11.75
CA TYR A 159 -18.42 -11.51 10.79
C TYR A 159 -19.81 -11.94 11.28
N ASP A 160 -19.94 -13.04 12.05
CA ASP A 160 -21.22 -13.46 12.64
C ASP A 160 -21.72 -12.45 13.68
N GLU A 161 -20.82 -11.99 14.55
CA GLU A 161 -21.14 -10.93 15.50
C GLU A 161 -21.51 -9.62 14.80
N LEU A 162 -20.81 -9.29 13.70
CA LEU A 162 -21.09 -8.10 12.90
C LEU A 162 -22.47 -8.18 12.25
N VAL A 163 -22.86 -9.35 11.71
CA VAL A 163 -24.21 -9.57 11.15
C VAL A 163 -25.27 -9.36 12.20
N THR A 164 -25.08 -9.90 13.41
CA THR A 164 -26.00 -9.74 14.53
C THR A 164 -26.09 -8.27 14.94
N TRP A 165 -24.94 -7.62 15.15
CA TRP A 165 -24.87 -6.22 15.54
C TRP A 165 -25.55 -5.29 14.51
N ALA A 166 -25.34 -5.49 13.22
CA ALA A 166 -25.92 -4.66 12.17
C ALA A 166 -27.45 -4.77 12.08
N LYS A 167 -28.03 -5.93 12.41
CA LYS A 167 -29.48 -6.10 12.51
C LYS A 167 -30.08 -5.33 13.69
N GLU A 168 -29.38 -5.28 14.81
CA GLU A 168 -29.79 -4.55 16.01
C GLU A 168 -29.54 -3.04 15.88
N ASN A 169 -28.61 -2.63 15.01
CA ASN A 169 -28.20 -1.25 14.77
C ASN A 169 -28.28 -0.89 13.28
N PRO A 170 -29.50 -0.87 12.68
CA PRO A 170 -29.66 -0.65 11.26
C PRO A 170 -29.09 0.70 10.82
N LYS A 171 -28.39 0.69 9.68
CA LYS A 171 -27.70 1.84 9.08
C LYS A 171 -26.49 2.40 9.85
N GLN A 172 -26.10 1.79 10.96
CA GLN A 172 -24.93 2.18 11.74
C GLN A 172 -23.61 1.53 11.26
N PHE A 173 -23.67 0.50 10.41
CA PHE A 173 -22.51 -0.01 9.68
C PHE A 173 -22.43 0.66 8.32
N GLY A 174 -21.25 1.22 7.97
CA GLY A 174 -21.04 1.85 6.67
C GLY A 174 -19.86 1.23 5.93
N TYR A 175 -19.99 1.01 4.62
CA TYR A 175 -18.88 0.59 3.77
C TYR A 175 -19.03 1.16 2.35
N ASN A 176 -17.92 1.27 1.62
CA ASN A 176 -17.89 1.96 0.33
C ASN A 176 -18.13 1.05 -0.89
N GLY A 177 -18.69 -0.15 -0.68
CA GLY A 177 -18.88 -1.11 -1.77
C GLY A 177 -17.54 -1.52 -2.42
N ILE A 178 -17.59 -1.96 -3.67
CA ILE A 178 -16.37 -2.35 -4.40
C ILE A 178 -15.86 -1.29 -5.39
N LYS A 179 -16.66 -0.26 -5.65
CA LYS A 179 -16.30 0.85 -6.59
C LYS A 179 -15.76 2.08 -5.87
N GLY A 180 -16.12 2.25 -4.61
CA GLY A 180 -15.75 3.44 -3.83
C GLY A 180 -14.33 3.39 -3.26
N GLY A 181 -13.68 2.23 -3.20
CA GLY A 181 -12.33 2.11 -2.67
C GLY A 181 -11.99 0.71 -2.16
N ALA A 182 -10.72 0.49 -1.92
CA ALA A 182 -10.21 -0.84 -1.60
C ALA A 182 -10.57 -1.33 -0.19
N SER A 183 -10.99 -0.47 0.77
CA SER A 183 -11.46 -0.94 2.08
C SER A 183 -12.77 -1.69 1.99
N GLY A 184 -13.68 -1.28 1.09
CA GLY A 184 -14.91 -2.03 0.79
C GLY A 184 -14.63 -3.32 0.05
N VAL A 185 -13.69 -3.32 -0.90
CA VAL A 185 -13.22 -4.54 -1.55
C VAL A 185 -12.69 -5.52 -0.51
N SER A 186 -11.84 -5.06 0.40
CA SER A 186 -11.29 -5.87 1.48
C SER A 186 -12.38 -6.46 2.39
N PHE A 187 -13.40 -5.67 2.74
CA PHE A 187 -14.54 -6.15 3.50
C PHE A 187 -15.28 -7.28 2.77
N VAL A 188 -15.51 -7.14 1.47
CA VAL A 188 -16.14 -8.19 0.64
C VAL A 188 -15.27 -9.45 0.58
N MET A 189 -13.94 -9.31 0.46
CA MET A 189 -13.03 -10.47 0.48
C MET A 189 -13.07 -11.19 1.83
N GLY A 190 -13.05 -10.43 2.95
CA GLY A 190 -13.22 -11.01 4.29
C GLY A 190 -14.56 -11.71 4.47
N TRP A 191 -15.63 -11.19 3.85
CA TRP A 191 -16.94 -11.86 3.81
C TRP A 191 -16.87 -13.21 3.10
N ILE A 192 -16.15 -13.29 1.99
CA ILE A 192 -15.93 -14.56 1.27
C ILE A 192 -15.05 -15.51 2.07
N TYR A 193 -14.07 -15.01 2.81
CA TYR A 193 -13.28 -15.86 3.73
C TYR A 193 -14.14 -16.45 4.85
N ALA A 194 -15.13 -15.69 5.33
CA ALA A 194 -16.07 -16.15 6.38
C ALA A 194 -17.14 -17.12 5.85
N TYR A 195 -17.72 -16.83 4.70
CA TYR A 195 -18.95 -17.48 4.25
C TYR A 195 -18.86 -18.17 2.88
N GLY A 196 -17.70 -18.10 2.20
CA GLY A 196 -17.54 -18.69 0.87
C GLY A 196 -17.56 -20.22 0.82
N GLY A 197 -17.53 -20.89 1.98
CA GLY A 197 -17.71 -22.33 2.09
C GLY A 197 -16.52 -23.19 1.69
N GLY A 198 -15.37 -22.58 1.37
CA GLY A 198 -14.13 -23.24 0.95
C GLY A 198 -12.97 -22.94 1.88
N ASP A 199 -11.78 -23.45 1.50
CA ASP A 199 -10.54 -23.10 2.15
C ASP A 199 -10.08 -21.70 1.71
N ALA A 200 -10.14 -20.72 2.62
CA ALA A 200 -9.68 -19.37 2.34
C ALA A 200 -8.21 -19.31 1.90
N GLU A 201 -7.35 -20.22 2.39
CA GLU A 201 -5.95 -20.29 1.96
C GLU A 201 -5.81 -20.61 0.48
N LYS A 202 -6.69 -21.43 -0.09
CA LYS A 202 -6.71 -21.71 -1.51
C LYS A 202 -7.00 -20.46 -2.34
N LEU A 203 -7.88 -19.60 -1.86
CA LEU A 203 -8.16 -18.32 -2.55
C LEU A 203 -6.94 -17.40 -2.55
N MET A 204 -6.13 -17.45 -1.50
CA MET A 204 -4.93 -16.60 -1.33
C MET A 204 -3.68 -17.18 -2.00
N LYS A 205 -3.56 -18.50 -2.08
CA LYS A 205 -2.34 -19.19 -2.58
C LYS A 205 -2.52 -19.83 -3.96
N GLY A 206 -3.77 -20.12 -4.41
CA GLY A 206 -4.04 -20.85 -5.64
C GLY A 206 -3.82 -22.36 -5.51
N PRO A 207 -3.82 -23.08 -6.63
CA PRO A 207 -4.14 -22.58 -7.96
C PRO A 207 -5.62 -22.16 -8.12
N PHE A 208 -5.90 -21.37 -9.17
CA PHE A 208 -7.27 -20.99 -9.51
C PHE A 208 -8.06 -22.19 -10.04
N GLU A 209 -9.28 -22.37 -9.54
CA GLU A 209 -10.24 -23.40 -9.98
C GLU A 209 -11.60 -22.75 -10.21
N ASP A 210 -12.12 -22.80 -11.44
CA ASP A 210 -13.42 -22.20 -11.82
C ASP A 210 -14.60 -22.70 -10.98
N GLY A 211 -14.49 -23.91 -10.43
CA GLY A 211 -15.54 -24.54 -9.63
C GLY A 211 -15.79 -23.86 -8.29
N GLU A 212 -14.80 -23.17 -7.72
CA GLU A 212 -14.91 -22.50 -6.42
C GLU A 212 -15.95 -21.36 -6.45
N ALA A 213 -16.04 -20.62 -7.55
CA ALA A 213 -16.99 -19.52 -7.70
C ALA A 213 -18.46 -19.94 -7.53
N LYS A 214 -18.80 -21.20 -7.80
CA LYS A 214 -20.15 -21.76 -7.64
C LYS A 214 -20.57 -21.89 -6.18
N ASN A 215 -19.63 -21.92 -5.26
CA ASN A 215 -19.88 -22.05 -3.83
C ASN A 215 -20.26 -20.70 -3.16
N TRP A 216 -20.09 -19.57 -3.86
CA TRP A 216 -20.26 -18.25 -3.26
C TRP A 216 -21.69 -17.69 -3.31
N ASP A 217 -22.64 -18.30 -4.02
CA ASP A 217 -24.01 -17.78 -4.16
C ASP A 217 -24.69 -17.52 -2.82
N LYS A 218 -24.52 -18.44 -1.86
CA LYS A 218 -25.06 -18.26 -0.50
C LYS A 218 -24.39 -17.11 0.25
N ALA A 219 -23.06 -16.97 0.10
CA ALA A 219 -22.30 -15.90 0.71
C ALA A 219 -22.73 -14.53 0.16
N PHE A 220 -22.92 -14.42 -1.16
CA PHE A 220 -23.40 -13.16 -1.76
C PHE A 220 -24.86 -12.88 -1.47
N THR A 221 -25.73 -13.89 -1.37
CA THR A 221 -27.12 -13.72 -0.90
C THR A 221 -27.12 -13.16 0.52
N SER A 222 -26.33 -13.74 1.44
CA SER A 222 -26.24 -13.23 2.81
C SER A 222 -25.61 -11.83 2.89
N LEU A 223 -24.64 -11.50 2.00
CA LEU A 223 -24.10 -10.16 1.91
C LEU A 223 -25.13 -9.15 1.42
N LYS A 224 -25.93 -9.51 0.42
CA LYS A 224 -27.04 -8.68 -0.06
C LYS A 224 -28.03 -8.38 1.07
N ASP A 225 -28.42 -9.40 1.84
CA ASP A 225 -29.31 -9.23 3.00
C ASP A 225 -28.66 -8.32 4.06
N PHE A 226 -27.37 -8.51 4.36
CA PHE A 226 -26.61 -7.66 5.27
C PHE A 226 -26.63 -6.20 4.82
N THR A 227 -26.43 -5.93 3.52
CA THR A 227 -26.39 -4.55 2.98
C THR A 227 -27.71 -3.80 3.14
N THR A 228 -28.83 -4.49 3.34
CA THR A 228 -30.13 -3.82 3.66
C THR A 228 -30.05 -3.03 4.97
N ASN A 229 -29.19 -3.46 5.90
CA ASN A 229 -28.93 -2.78 7.18
C ASN A 229 -27.69 -1.89 7.16
N ALA A 230 -26.92 -1.88 6.06
CA ALA A 230 -25.72 -1.07 5.94
C ALA A 230 -26.00 0.29 5.28
N THR A 231 -25.08 1.22 5.44
CA THR A 231 -25.00 2.51 4.74
C THR A 231 -23.89 2.45 3.71
N LEU A 232 -24.17 2.88 2.48
CA LEU A 232 -23.14 3.00 1.46
C LEU A 232 -22.39 4.33 1.62
N THR A 233 -21.07 4.27 1.77
CA THR A 233 -20.21 5.44 2.00
C THR A 233 -19.48 5.88 0.72
N PRO A 234 -19.15 7.18 0.57
CA PRO A 234 -18.54 7.71 -0.64
C PRO A 234 -16.99 7.56 -0.64
N GLY A 235 -16.50 6.33 -0.64
CA GLY A 235 -15.06 6.04 -0.71
C GLY A 235 -14.37 5.83 0.64
N ASN A 236 -13.06 5.54 0.61
CA ASN A 236 -12.29 5.30 1.84
C ASN A 236 -12.31 6.52 2.78
N ALA A 237 -12.02 7.70 2.25
CA ALA A 237 -12.08 8.96 3.00
C ALA A 237 -13.50 9.27 3.50
N GLY A 238 -14.52 9.02 2.66
CA GLY A 238 -15.92 9.23 3.06
C GLY A 238 -16.37 8.30 4.19
N THR A 239 -15.86 7.07 4.27
CA THR A 239 -16.12 6.18 5.41
C THR A 239 -15.55 6.78 6.70
N LEU A 240 -14.32 7.26 6.68
CA LEU A 240 -13.68 7.91 7.83
C LEU A 240 -14.42 9.19 8.25
N ASP A 241 -14.84 9.99 7.29
CA ASP A 241 -15.57 11.22 7.52
C ASP A 241 -16.94 10.97 8.19
N MET A 242 -17.69 9.98 7.71
CA MET A 242 -18.97 9.57 8.32
C MET A 242 -18.79 8.98 9.73
N LEU A 243 -17.71 8.22 9.96
CA LEU A 243 -17.32 7.74 11.29
C LEU A 243 -16.99 8.92 12.22
N SER A 244 -16.23 9.91 11.73
CA SER A 244 -15.84 11.10 12.50
C SER A 244 -17.07 11.90 12.96
N ARG A 245 -18.09 12.02 12.10
CA ARG A 245 -19.35 12.73 12.41
C ARG A 245 -20.37 11.89 13.17
N GLY A 246 -20.10 10.60 13.42
CA GLY A 246 -21.03 9.70 14.07
C GLY A 246 -22.27 9.35 13.21
N GLU A 247 -22.22 9.54 11.90
CA GLU A 247 -23.28 9.15 10.97
C GLU A 247 -23.36 7.63 10.80
N ILE A 248 -22.22 6.97 10.97
CA ILE A 248 -22.08 5.52 11.14
C ILE A 248 -21.23 5.24 12.37
N ALA A 249 -21.44 4.10 13.00
CA ALA A 249 -20.73 3.69 14.21
C ALA A 249 -19.55 2.76 13.96
N ILE A 250 -19.61 1.95 12.89
CA ILE A 250 -18.58 0.99 12.46
C ILE A 250 -18.42 1.04 10.94
N GLY A 251 -17.19 0.86 10.44
CA GLY A 251 -16.92 0.71 9.01
C GLY A 251 -15.52 0.24 8.70
N PRO A 252 -15.30 -0.44 7.54
CA PRO A 252 -13.99 -0.87 7.11
C PRO A 252 -13.15 0.31 6.64
N VAL A 253 -11.93 0.39 7.14
CA VAL A 253 -10.95 1.43 6.83
C VAL A 253 -9.57 0.83 6.58
N TRP A 254 -8.68 1.60 5.97
CA TRP A 254 -7.26 1.33 5.98
C TRP A 254 -6.65 1.84 7.28
N VAL A 255 -5.85 1.02 7.95
CA VAL A 255 -5.20 1.31 9.23
C VAL A 255 -4.28 2.52 9.12
N ASP A 256 -3.53 2.64 8.03
CA ASP A 256 -2.66 3.77 7.75
C ASP A 256 -3.44 5.10 7.60
N MET A 257 -4.56 5.09 6.88
CA MET A 257 -5.44 6.26 6.77
C MET A 257 -6.08 6.62 8.12
N PHE A 258 -6.54 5.62 8.86
CA PHE A 258 -7.16 5.81 10.18
C PHE A 258 -6.19 6.53 11.14
N TYR A 259 -4.97 6.03 11.28
CA TYR A 259 -3.99 6.66 12.18
C TYR A 259 -3.53 8.02 11.68
N SER A 260 -3.38 8.22 10.38
CA SER A 260 -3.06 9.54 9.82
C SER A 260 -4.15 10.56 10.12
N TRP A 261 -5.43 10.21 9.95
CA TRP A 261 -6.55 11.10 10.26
C TRP A 261 -6.67 11.38 11.76
N LYS A 262 -6.41 10.37 12.60
CA LYS A 262 -6.40 10.51 14.04
C LYS A 262 -5.27 11.46 14.51
N ALA A 263 -4.07 11.30 13.96
CA ALA A 263 -2.94 12.17 14.25
C ALA A 263 -3.17 13.62 13.83
N ASN A 264 -3.88 13.85 12.71
CA ASN A 264 -4.23 15.17 12.19
C ASN A 264 -5.49 15.78 12.84
N GLY A 265 -6.10 15.11 13.83
CA GLY A 265 -7.31 15.58 14.50
C GLY A 265 -8.58 15.52 13.64
N GLN A 266 -8.56 14.79 12.53
CA GLN A 266 -9.72 14.60 11.66
C GLN A 266 -10.65 13.47 12.15
N LEU A 267 -10.15 12.60 13.02
CA LEU A 267 -10.93 11.59 13.74
C LEU A 267 -10.88 11.88 15.25
N PRO A 268 -11.99 11.61 15.98
CA PRO A 268 -11.99 11.65 17.45
C PRO A 268 -10.88 10.74 18.02
N PRO A 269 -10.14 11.17 19.04
CA PRO A 269 -9.01 10.43 19.59
C PRO A 269 -9.39 9.10 20.23
N GLU A 270 -10.63 8.94 20.68
CA GLU A 270 -11.18 7.72 21.25
C GLU A 270 -11.49 6.61 20.23
N MET A 271 -11.57 6.94 18.95
CA MET A 271 -11.82 5.96 17.88
C MET A 271 -10.79 4.81 17.93
N LYS A 272 -11.27 3.60 17.68
CA LYS A 272 -10.48 2.36 17.75
C LYS A 272 -10.67 1.49 16.52
N LEU A 273 -9.80 0.49 16.41
CA LEU A 273 -9.85 -0.54 15.39
C LEU A 273 -10.10 -1.91 15.99
N VAL A 274 -10.73 -2.79 15.23
CA VAL A 274 -10.84 -4.21 15.50
C VAL A 274 -10.68 -4.99 14.20
N LEU A 275 -9.97 -6.11 14.26
CA LEU A 275 -9.79 -7.02 13.13
C LEU A 275 -10.65 -8.25 13.34
N PRO A 276 -11.78 -8.40 12.61
CA PRO A 276 -12.75 -9.47 12.86
C PRO A 276 -12.26 -10.82 12.33
N GLU A 277 -12.60 -11.91 13.00
CA GLU A 277 -12.41 -13.29 12.51
C GLU A 277 -13.30 -13.56 11.28
N PRO A 278 -12.83 -14.28 10.24
CA PRO A 278 -11.54 -14.94 10.09
C PRO A 278 -10.39 -14.04 9.63
N GLY A 279 -10.64 -12.76 9.41
CA GLY A 279 -9.67 -11.76 9.04
C GLY A 279 -10.10 -10.90 7.85
N MET A 280 -9.35 -9.84 7.62
CA MET A 280 -9.51 -8.93 6.50
C MET A 280 -8.20 -8.80 5.72
N PRO A 281 -8.26 -8.59 4.40
CA PRO A 281 -7.06 -8.36 3.60
C PRO A 281 -6.30 -7.09 3.95
N GLY A 282 -4.98 -7.21 3.89
CA GLY A 282 -4.03 -6.11 3.81
C GLY A 282 -3.14 -6.29 2.59
N GLN A 283 -2.43 -5.24 2.20
CA GLN A 283 -1.50 -5.29 1.07
C GLN A 283 -0.33 -4.32 1.26
N PRO A 284 0.86 -4.62 0.70
CA PRO A 284 1.93 -3.66 0.59
C PRO A 284 1.69 -2.67 -0.55
N MET A 285 2.31 -1.50 -0.41
CA MET A 285 2.70 -0.69 -1.55
C MET A 285 4.13 -1.04 -1.93
N HIS A 286 4.44 -1.10 -3.22
CA HIS A 286 5.75 -1.52 -3.69
C HIS A 286 6.50 -0.39 -4.40
N TYR A 287 7.78 -0.22 -4.07
CA TYR A 287 8.72 0.45 -4.94
C TYR A 287 9.07 -0.47 -6.11
N VAL A 288 9.00 0.04 -7.31
CA VAL A 288 9.43 -0.61 -8.54
C VAL A 288 10.34 0.34 -9.33
N ILE A 289 11.32 -0.23 -10.05
CA ILE A 289 12.19 0.52 -10.94
C ILE A 289 11.83 0.11 -12.38
N PRO A 290 11.46 1.06 -13.26
CA PRO A 290 11.21 0.73 -14.67
C PRO A 290 12.45 0.16 -15.36
N GLU A 291 12.25 -0.86 -16.22
CA GLU A 291 13.34 -1.49 -16.98
C GLU A 291 14.11 -0.47 -17.84
N LYS A 292 13.43 0.53 -18.36
CA LYS A 292 14.03 1.60 -19.17
C LYS A 292 14.19 2.92 -18.40
N SER A 293 14.36 2.88 -17.08
CA SER A 293 14.75 4.06 -16.29
C SER A 293 16.03 4.67 -16.87
N ALA A 294 16.05 5.99 -16.98
CA ALA A 294 17.23 6.73 -17.42
C ALA A 294 18.36 6.73 -16.36
N ASN A 295 17.99 6.50 -15.08
CA ASN A 295 18.87 6.70 -13.93
C ASN A 295 18.85 5.48 -12.98
N LYS A 296 18.99 4.25 -13.51
CA LYS A 296 18.86 2.99 -12.74
C LYS A 296 19.67 2.97 -11.44
N GLU A 297 20.96 3.31 -11.49
CA GLU A 297 21.82 3.31 -10.30
C GLU A 297 21.33 4.31 -9.23
N LEU A 298 20.84 5.47 -9.67
CA LEU A 298 20.28 6.47 -8.75
C LEU A 298 18.95 6.02 -8.16
N ALA A 299 18.13 5.33 -8.97
CA ALA A 299 16.88 4.70 -8.53
C ALA A 299 17.12 3.59 -7.50
N GLU A 300 18.11 2.73 -7.71
CA GLU A 300 18.53 1.69 -6.77
C GLU A 300 18.98 2.30 -5.42
N LYS A 301 19.79 3.38 -5.46
CA LYS A 301 20.19 4.11 -4.24
C LYS A 301 18.98 4.73 -3.52
N PHE A 302 18.03 5.30 -4.28
CA PHE A 302 16.82 5.89 -3.71
C PHE A 302 15.97 4.83 -2.98
N VAL A 303 15.73 3.69 -3.61
CA VAL A 303 14.98 2.60 -2.99
C VAL A 303 15.75 1.99 -1.82
N ALA A 304 17.08 1.84 -1.91
CA ALA A 304 17.92 1.37 -0.82
C ALA A 304 17.81 2.29 0.42
N LEU A 305 17.86 3.61 0.22
CA LEU A 305 17.66 4.58 1.28
C LEU A 305 16.23 4.49 1.86
N ALA A 306 15.20 4.51 0.99
CA ALA A 306 13.80 4.47 1.39
C ALA A 306 13.43 3.22 2.20
N THR A 307 14.14 2.11 1.97
CA THR A 307 13.92 0.83 2.62
C THR A 307 15.03 0.46 3.62
N SER A 308 15.87 1.41 4.00
CA SER A 308 16.82 1.22 5.11
C SER A 308 16.10 1.18 6.45
N PRO A 309 16.58 0.45 7.47
CA PRO A 309 15.94 0.34 8.77
C PRO A 309 15.62 1.70 9.38
N LYS A 310 16.58 2.62 9.37
CA LYS A 310 16.42 3.97 9.92
C LYS A 310 15.32 4.77 9.21
N VAL A 311 15.30 4.79 7.88
CA VAL A 311 14.27 5.53 7.11
C VAL A 311 12.89 4.90 7.26
N GLN A 312 12.82 3.58 7.38
CA GLN A 312 11.57 2.88 7.70
C GLN A 312 11.08 3.23 9.10
N ALA A 313 11.96 3.34 10.08
CA ALA A 313 11.61 3.76 11.43
C ALA A 313 11.10 5.21 11.46
N GLU A 314 11.92 6.16 11.03
CA GLU A 314 11.62 7.60 11.07
C GLU A 314 10.48 7.98 10.09
N GLY A 315 10.53 7.49 8.86
CA GLY A 315 9.64 7.89 7.78
C GLY A 315 8.33 7.13 7.75
N ILE A 316 8.33 5.82 7.98
CA ILE A 316 7.13 4.99 7.89
C ILE A 316 6.45 4.86 9.25
N VAL A 317 7.20 4.53 10.30
CA VAL A 317 6.60 4.27 11.62
C VAL A 317 6.33 5.57 12.37
N GLU A 318 7.35 6.38 12.65
CA GLU A 318 7.17 7.59 13.50
C GLU A 318 6.29 8.65 12.83
N ARG A 319 6.55 8.91 11.52
CA ARG A 319 5.89 10.01 10.82
C ARG A 319 4.45 9.66 10.43
N PHE A 320 4.20 8.43 9.98
CA PHE A 320 2.90 8.04 9.44
C PHE A 320 2.16 6.99 10.26
N ASN A 321 2.80 6.38 11.26
CA ASN A 321 2.23 5.29 12.05
C ASN A 321 1.77 4.11 11.18
N TRP A 322 2.57 3.77 10.16
CA TRP A 322 2.33 2.67 9.24
C TRP A 322 3.21 1.47 9.57
N TYR A 323 2.75 0.28 9.20
CA TYR A 323 3.57 -0.93 9.34
C TYR A 323 4.74 -0.90 8.36
N PRO A 324 5.96 -1.23 8.81
CA PRO A 324 7.15 -1.14 7.96
C PRO A 324 7.08 -2.07 6.74
N GLY A 325 7.72 -1.65 5.65
CA GLY A 325 7.86 -2.42 4.42
C GLY A 325 8.85 -3.58 4.55
N ILE A 326 9.96 -3.39 5.26
CA ILE A 326 10.95 -4.44 5.56
C ILE A 326 10.54 -5.24 6.80
N ASP A 327 11.26 -6.31 7.12
CA ASP A 327 10.94 -7.16 8.26
C ASP A 327 11.03 -6.37 9.58
N ALA A 328 10.03 -6.56 10.42
CA ALA A 328 9.75 -5.73 11.60
C ALA A 328 10.93 -5.65 12.58
N ASP A 329 11.67 -6.76 12.77
CA ASP A 329 12.79 -6.82 13.73
C ASP A 329 13.92 -5.82 13.40
N HIS A 330 14.14 -5.54 12.11
CA HIS A 330 15.14 -4.56 11.68
C HIS A 330 14.71 -3.12 12.00
N VAL A 331 13.42 -2.83 11.94
CA VAL A 331 12.87 -1.49 12.19
C VAL A 331 12.69 -1.25 13.68
N LYS A 332 12.22 -2.26 14.42
CA LYS A 332 12.05 -2.19 15.87
C LYS A 332 13.33 -1.82 16.61
N ALA A 333 14.49 -2.26 16.09
CA ALA A 333 15.80 -1.94 16.67
C ALA A 333 16.17 -0.45 16.60
N GLU A 334 15.55 0.31 15.67
CA GLU A 334 15.77 1.74 15.47
C GLU A 334 14.80 2.63 16.26
N LEU A 335 13.81 2.05 16.96
CA LEU A 335 12.72 2.75 17.65
C LEU A 335 12.76 2.53 19.16
N ASP A 336 12.28 3.52 19.92
CA ASP A 336 11.93 3.29 21.31
C ASP A 336 10.67 2.39 21.43
N ALA A 337 10.54 1.76 22.60
CA ALA A 337 9.45 0.81 22.85
C ALA A 337 8.06 1.45 22.75
N ASP A 338 7.92 2.71 23.18
CA ASP A 338 6.63 3.41 23.18
C ASP A 338 6.19 3.74 21.76
N THR A 339 7.09 4.19 20.91
CA THR A 339 6.82 4.45 19.50
C THR A 339 6.44 3.16 18.76
N TRP A 340 7.18 2.06 18.98
CA TRP A 340 6.84 0.78 18.40
C TRP A 340 5.47 0.28 18.86
N ASN A 341 5.17 0.37 20.16
CA ASN A 341 3.91 -0.11 20.72
C ASN A 341 2.68 0.69 20.22
N LYS A 342 2.85 1.94 19.81
CA LYS A 342 1.74 2.75 19.22
C LYS A 342 1.17 2.11 17.96
N LEU A 343 1.99 1.41 17.14
CA LEU A 343 1.52 0.69 15.96
C LEU A 343 0.46 -0.38 16.29
N PHE A 344 0.51 -0.92 17.50
CA PHE A 344 -0.29 -2.07 17.94
C PHE A 344 -1.27 -1.72 19.07
N THR A 345 -1.62 -0.44 19.19
CA THR A 345 -2.53 0.05 20.24
C THR A 345 -3.91 -0.61 20.15
N ASP A 346 -4.44 -0.77 18.93
CA ASP A 346 -5.79 -1.28 18.70
C ASP A 346 -5.76 -2.75 18.20
N ILE A 347 -4.75 -3.12 17.40
CA ILE A 347 -4.60 -4.45 16.82
C ILE A 347 -3.25 -5.00 17.29
N SER A 348 -3.28 -6.05 18.11
CA SER A 348 -2.06 -6.66 18.62
C SER A 348 -1.24 -7.31 17.50
N PRO A 349 0.09 -7.52 17.66
CA PRO A 349 0.89 -8.31 16.71
C PRO A 349 0.32 -9.71 16.48
N GLU A 350 -0.22 -10.34 17.52
CA GLU A 350 -0.85 -11.65 17.48
C GLU A 350 -2.13 -11.65 16.64
N ASP A 351 -3.00 -10.63 16.83
CA ASP A 351 -4.22 -10.48 16.04
C ASP A 351 -3.88 -10.16 14.57
N LEU A 352 -2.89 -9.31 14.34
CA LEU A 352 -2.42 -9.01 12.99
C LEU A 352 -1.87 -10.26 12.29
N ALA A 353 -1.09 -11.09 12.99
CA ALA A 353 -0.57 -12.35 12.45
C ALA A 353 -1.68 -13.37 12.17
N LYS A 354 -2.73 -13.40 13.00
CA LYS A 354 -3.83 -14.36 12.89
C LYS A 354 -4.88 -13.92 11.86
N TYR A 355 -5.28 -12.67 11.87
CA TYR A 355 -6.43 -12.14 11.14
C TYR A 355 -6.06 -11.17 10.01
N GLY A 356 -4.80 -10.70 9.93
CA GLY A 356 -4.29 -10.00 8.75
C GLY A 356 -4.08 -11.01 7.61
N LYS A 357 -4.88 -10.89 6.55
CA LYS A 357 -4.86 -11.81 5.42
C LYS A 357 -4.31 -11.15 4.16
N PRO A 358 -3.66 -11.88 3.25
CA PRO A 358 -3.45 -11.38 1.90
C PRO A 358 -4.78 -11.30 1.14
N PHE A 359 -4.81 -10.52 0.05
CA PHE A 359 -5.89 -10.61 -0.91
C PHE A 359 -5.89 -11.95 -1.64
N PRO A 360 -7.03 -12.40 -2.19
CA PRO A 360 -7.07 -13.55 -3.08
C PRO A 360 -6.13 -13.35 -4.28
N ILE A 361 -5.60 -14.44 -4.85
CA ILE A 361 -4.85 -14.35 -6.11
C ILE A 361 -5.70 -13.66 -7.18
N ALA A 362 -5.05 -13.02 -8.16
CA ALA A 362 -5.71 -12.16 -9.13
C ALA A 362 -6.94 -12.78 -9.83
N PRO A 363 -6.94 -14.07 -10.27
CA PRO A 363 -8.13 -14.68 -10.85
C PRO A 363 -9.30 -14.80 -9.86
N TYR A 364 -9.06 -15.19 -8.61
CA TYR A 364 -10.12 -15.27 -7.60
C TYR A 364 -10.62 -13.88 -7.21
N ASN A 365 -9.71 -12.91 -7.05
CA ASN A 365 -10.08 -11.52 -6.79
C ASN A 365 -11.06 -11.00 -7.84
N LYS A 366 -10.74 -11.18 -9.13
CA LYS A 366 -11.60 -10.83 -10.25
C LYS A 366 -12.95 -11.53 -10.17
N ALA A 367 -12.96 -12.85 -9.98
CA ALA A 367 -14.19 -13.65 -9.94
C ALA A 367 -15.12 -13.22 -8.77
N ILE A 368 -14.56 -12.91 -7.60
CA ILE A 368 -15.31 -12.41 -6.43
C ILE A 368 -15.96 -11.05 -6.75
N LEU A 369 -15.21 -10.11 -7.34
CA LEU A 369 -15.73 -8.80 -7.70
C LEU A 369 -16.85 -8.89 -8.76
N GLU A 370 -16.70 -9.73 -9.76
CA GLU A 370 -17.74 -9.99 -10.77
C GLU A 370 -18.99 -10.64 -10.16
N ALA A 371 -18.81 -11.55 -9.19
CA ALA A 371 -19.92 -12.15 -8.48
C ALA A 371 -20.66 -11.13 -7.59
N TYR A 372 -19.92 -10.25 -6.89
CA TYR A 372 -20.50 -9.14 -6.14
C TYR A 372 -21.38 -8.25 -7.03
N GLU A 373 -20.89 -7.85 -8.22
CA GLU A 373 -21.67 -7.05 -9.18
C GLU A 373 -22.97 -7.73 -9.56
N ARG A 374 -22.93 -9.04 -9.82
CA ARG A 374 -24.13 -9.80 -10.21
C ARG A 374 -25.16 -9.96 -9.09
N HIS A 375 -24.73 -10.19 -7.85
CA HIS A 375 -25.61 -10.63 -6.77
C HIS A 375 -25.96 -9.51 -5.79
N VAL A 376 -25.10 -8.52 -5.58
CA VAL A 376 -25.26 -7.50 -4.53
C VAL A 376 -25.53 -6.11 -5.10
N ALA A 377 -24.79 -5.70 -6.15
CA ALA A 377 -24.89 -4.35 -6.67
C ALA A 377 -26.10 -4.11 -7.60
N ASN A 378 -26.77 -5.17 -8.08
CA ASN A 378 -27.93 -5.11 -8.96
C ASN A 378 -29.23 -5.34 -8.21
#